data_0e050c42e507be67c3125a97f0880fbe
#
_entry.id   0e050c42e507be67c3125a97f0880fbe
#
_cell.length_a   1.000
_cell.length_b   1.000
_cell.length_c   1.000
_cell.angle_alpha   90.00
_cell.angle_beta   90.00
_cell.angle_gamma   90.00
#
_symmetry.space_group_name_H-M   'P 1'
#
loop_
_entity.id
_entity.type
_entity.pdbx_description
1 polymer ?
#
loop_
_entity_poly.entity_id
_entity_poly.type
_entity_poly.pdbx_seq_one_letter_code
_entity_poly.pdbx_strand_id
1 'polypeptide(L)'
;MNAKGSPCWWQMGENYFFATQSLANLEPTNIKYRIDNAFHMLRHFEGMDEQLQTNLLRAGHVEKNIQAELTLPGSRFFSNFALDIPGLLNRICLYPSVILETGDRNIQLNGQVSPADFPNGIGTKAVLHVDELSASQRAAIFLRKNRGLDLLHLQVDKVPPTWEFTLVLRPTQQGHVFITAFPGSPALPLPQHRLGRKRQEECKAFWDKHVFLVEAG
;
A
#
# COMPACT_ATOMS: atom_id res chain seq x y z
N MET A 1 -7.09 15.38 -23.64
CA MET A 1 -6.06 16.44 -23.82
C MET A 1 -4.84 16.07 -23.03
N ASN A 2 -3.81 15.94 -23.74
CA ASN A 2 -2.39 15.74 -23.47
C ASN A 2 -1.91 15.58 -22.03
N ALA A 3 -1.60 14.34 -21.74
CA ALA A 3 -0.72 13.91 -20.65
C ALA A 3 0.78 14.26 -20.91
N LYS A 4 1.09 15.17 -21.83
CA LYS A 4 2.44 15.66 -22.04
C LYS A 4 2.67 16.87 -21.15
N GLY A 5 3.28 16.62 -19.97
CA GLY A 5 3.87 17.67 -19.16
C GLY A 5 3.13 18.04 -17.88
N SER A 6 2.15 17.29 -17.42
CA SER A 6 1.74 17.46 -16.02
C SER A 6 2.89 16.95 -15.16
N PRO A 7 3.53 17.82 -14.34
CA PRO A 7 4.56 17.36 -13.43
C PRO A 7 3.96 16.28 -12.55
N CYS A 8 4.70 15.22 -12.34
CA CYS A 8 4.29 14.21 -11.39
C CYS A 8 4.00 14.94 -10.07
N TRP A 9 2.81 14.76 -9.50
CA TRP A 9 2.33 15.49 -8.32
C TRP A 9 3.34 15.48 -7.14
N TRP A 10 4.18 14.46 -7.03
CA TRP A 10 5.31 14.39 -6.05
C TRP A 10 6.45 15.35 -6.37
N GLN A 11 6.50 15.95 -7.56
CA GLN A 11 7.50 16.94 -7.94
C GLN A 11 7.05 18.38 -7.64
N MET A 12 5.74 18.58 -7.36
CA MET A 12 5.17 19.92 -7.27
C MET A 12 5.36 20.59 -5.91
N GLY A 13 5.82 19.88 -4.89
CA GLY A 13 6.05 20.48 -3.55
C GLY A 13 4.77 21.00 -2.87
N GLU A 14 3.59 20.76 -3.45
CA GLU A 14 2.32 21.27 -2.97
C GLU A 14 1.57 20.26 -2.13
N ASN A 15 0.70 20.75 -1.25
CA ASN A 15 -0.22 19.91 -0.50
C ASN A 15 -1.46 19.65 -1.36
N TYR A 16 -1.76 18.38 -1.59
CA TYR A 16 -3.01 17.98 -2.22
C TYR A 16 -4.09 17.78 -1.18
N PHE A 17 -5.28 18.27 -1.52
CA PHE A 17 -6.48 18.05 -0.73
C PHE A 17 -7.46 17.28 -1.60
N PHE A 18 -7.97 16.17 -1.10
CA PHE A 18 -9.11 15.50 -1.72
C PHE A 18 -10.18 15.25 -0.66
N ALA A 19 -11.43 15.48 -1.07
CA ALA A 19 -12.59 15.22 -0.23
C ALA A 19 -12.96 13.73 -0.35
N THR A 20 -13.15 13.08 0.78
CA THR A 20 -13.76 11.75 0.80
C THR A 20 -15.24 11.91 1.08
N GLN A 21 -16.09 11.49 0.17
CA GLN A 21 -17.54 11.54 0.37
C GLN A 21 -18.10 10.32 1.11
N SER A 22 -17.32 9.28 1.28
CA SER A 22 -17.84 7.97 1.68
C SER A 22 -17.17 7.33 2.88
N LEU A 23 -16.50 8.10 3.71
CA LEU A 23 -15.99 7.55 4.97
C LEU A 23 -17.19 7.32 5.89
N ALA A 24 -17.61 6.06 6.03
CA ALA A 24 -18.65 5.70 6.98
C ALA A 24 -18.26 6.27 8.35
N ASN A 25 -19.07 7.16 8.89
CA ASN A 25 -18.89 7.86 10.18
C ASN A 25 -17.77 8.91 10.26
N LEU A 26 -17.09 9.24 9.18
CA LEU A 26 -16.28 10.46 9.13
C LEU A 26 -17.03 11.53 8.36
N GLU A 27 -17.13 12.72 8.93
CA GLU A 27 -17.55 13.91 8.22
C GLU A 27 -16.72 14.06 6.94
N PRO A 28 -17.26 14.60 5.83
CA PRO A 28 -16.48 14.88 4.63
C PRO A 28 -15.24 15.70 5.03
N THR A 29 -14.11 15.03 5.13
CA THR A 29 -12.89 15.65 5.63
C THR A 29 -11.93 15.83 4.47
N ASN A 30 -11.35 17.02 4.38
CA ASN A 30 -10.24 17.26 3.49
C ASN A 30 -9.05 16.40 3.97
N ILE A 31 -8.61 15.48 3.12
CA ILE A 31 -7.41 14.71 3.37
C ILE A 31 -6.23 15.50 2.82
N LYS A 32 -5.35 15.92 3.71
CA LYS A 32 -4.13 16.59 3.33
C LYS A 32 -3.09 15.58 2.90
N TYR A 33 -2.66 15.66 1.66
CA TYR A 33 -1.54 14.93 1.14
C TYR A 33 -0.25 15.74 1.33
N ARG A 34 0.78 15.13 1.94
CA ARG A 34 2.09 15.76 2.11
C ARG A 34 3.11 15.09 1.19
N ILE A 35 3.95 15.90 0.57
CA ILE A 35 4.99 15.42 -0.35
C ILE A 35 5.96 14.43 0.30
N ASP A 36 6.19 14.57 1.62
CA ASP A 36 7.04 13.65 2.39
C ASP A 36 6.57 12.19 2.31
N ASN A 37 5.28 11.99 2.01
CA ASN A 37 4.67 10.66 1.84
C ASN A 37 4.70 10.18 0.39
N ALA A 38 5.07 11.05 -0.55
CA ALA A 38 5.11 10.72 -1.97
C ALA A 38 6.05 9.55 -2.27
N PHE A 39 7.22 9.54 -1.66
CA PHE A 39 8.20 8.46 -1.85
C PHE A 39 7.66 7.12 -1.35
N HIS A 40 6.90 7.14 -0.25
CA HIS A 40 6.31 5.92 0.28
C HIS A 40 5.25 5.35 -0.68
N MET A 41 4.49 6.21 -1.38
CA MET A 41 3.50 5.78 -2.36
C MET A 41 4.12 5.08 -3.56
N LEU A 42 5.29 5.51 -4.03
CA LEU A 42 5.92 4.94 -5.23
C LEU A 42 6.16 3.43 -5.12
N ARG A 43 6.44 2.93 -3.92
CA ARG A 43 6.60 1.49 -3.66
C ARG A 43 5.34 0.66 -3.94
N HIS A 44 4.18 1.31 -3.93
CA HIS A 44 2.89 0.67 -4.17
C HIS A 44 2.42 0.77 -5.63
N PHE A 45 3.32 1.12 -6.56
CA PHE A 45 3.03 1.13 -7.99
C PHE A 45 4.00 0.23 -8.75
N GLU A 46 3.48 -0.53 -9.71
CA GLU A 46 4.30 -1.31 -10.63
C GLU A 46 5.14 -0.38 -11.51
N GLY A 47 6.37 -0.79 -11.83
CA GLY A 47 7.26 -0.06 -12.75
C GLY A 47 7.85 1.23 -12.18
N MET A 48 7.71 1.50 -10.88
CA MET A 48 8.22 2.74 -10.26
C MET A 48 9.52 2.54 -9.48
N ASP A 49 10.16 1.37 -9.60
CA ASP A 49 11.35 1.03 -8.81
C ASP A 49 12.53 1.96 -9.09
N GLU A 50 12.79 2.33 -10.35
CA GLU A 50 13.86 3.29 -10.71
C GLU A 50 13.61 4.69 -10.14
N GLN A 51 12.35 5.16 -10.22
CA GLN A 51 11.96 6.45 -9.67
C GLN A 51 12.08 6.45 -8.14
N LEU A 52 11.66 5.36 -7.49
CA LEU A 52 11.80 5.18 -6.05
C LEU A 52 13.27 5.18 -5.64
N GLN A 53 14.14 4.43 -6.33
CA GLN A 53 15.58 4.41 -6.11
C GLN A 53 16.19 5.80 -6.22
N THR A 54 15.88 6.52 -7.30
CA THR A 54 16.39 7.88 -7.53
C THR A 54 16.01 8.82 -6.40
N ASN A 55 14.76 8.76 -5.93
CA ASN A 55 14.26 9.63 -4.87
C ASN A 55 14.87 9.28 -3.51
N LEU A 56 15.06 8.00 -3.22
CA LEU A 56 15.72 7.55 -2.00
C LEU A 56 17.19 7.97 -1.96
N LEU A 57 17.91 7.88 -3.08
CA LEU A 57 19.28 8.39 -3.20
C LEU A 57 19.35 9.89 -2.93
N ARG A 58 18.46 10.68 -3.54
CA ARG A 58 18.37 12.13 -3.30
C ARG A 58 18.06 12.49 -1.86
N ALA A 59 17.30 11.64 -1.17
CA ALA A 59 17.00 11.79 0.25
C ALA A 59 18.15 11.31 1.17
N GLY A 60 19.29 10.89 0.62
CA GLY A 60 20.45 10.47 1.39
C GLY A 60 20.42 9.05 1.93
N HIS A 61 19.52 8.20 1.42
CA HIS A 61 19.52 6.79 1.81
C HIS A 61 20.71 6.05 1.22
N VAL A 62 21.28 5.13 1.99
CA VAL A 62 22.36 4.26 1.53
C VAL A 62 21.81 3.11 0.69
N GLU A 63 22.59 2.64 -0.27
CA GLU A 63 22.18 1.64 -1.25
C GLU A 63 21.60 0.36 -0.64
N LYS A 64 22.19 -0.14 0.44
CA LYS A 64 21.66 -1.31 1.17
C LYS A 64 20.20 -1.13 1.65
N ASN A 65 19.87 0.08 2.11
CA ASN A 65 18.51 0.39 2.55
C ASN A 65 17.55 0.53 1.37
N ILE A 66 18.05 1.08 0.26
CA ILE A 66 17.30 1.21 -0.98
C ILE A 66 16.94 -0.17 -1.53
N GLN A 67 17.90 -1.07 -1.65
CA GLN A 67 17.66 -2.44 -2.10
C GLN A 67 16.65 -3.18 -1.20
N ALA A 68 16.74 -2.98 0.11
CA ALA A 68 15.77 -3.55 1.05
C ALA A 68 14.33 -2.99 0.86
N GLU A 69 14.18 -1.74 0.39
CA GLU A 69 12.88 -1.18 0.03
C GLU A 69 12.36 -1.73 -1.31
N LEU A 70 13.20 -1.79 -2.33
CA LEU A 70 12.84 -2.27 -3.66
C LEU A 70 12.45 -3.75 -3.68
N THR A 71 13.11 -4.55 -2.85
CA THR A 71 12.88 -6.01 -2.77
C THR A 71 11.76 -6.38 -1.80
N LEU A 72 11.12 -5.41 -1.14
CA LEU A 72 10.02 -5.70 -0.24
C LEU A 72 8.80 -6.17 -1.04
N PRO A 73 8.34 -7.41 -0.84
CA PRO A 73 7.12 -7.85 -1.49
C PRO A 73 5.91 -7.05 -1.00
N GLY A 74 4.92 -6.90 -1.84
CA GLY A 74 3.70 -6.19 -1.45
C GLY A 74 2.75 -5.98 -2.61
N SER A 75 1.53 -5.66 -2.27
CA SER A 75 0.49 -5.31 -3.24
C SER A 75 0.83 -4.00 -3.94
N ARG A 76 0.64 -3.94 -5.26
CA ARG A 76 0.97 -2.77 -6.09
C ARG A 76 -0.19 -2.39 -6.98
N PHE A 77 -0.47 -1.10 -7.10
CA PHE A 77 -1.34 -0.56 -8.14
C PHE A 77 -0.70 -0.78 -9.52
N PHE A 78 -1.52 -0.95 -10.53
CA PHE A 78 -1.02 -1.09 -11.90
C PHE A 78 -0.29 0.17 -12.36
N SER A 79 0.72 0.00 -13.20
CA SER A 79 1.62 1.06 -13.67
C SER A 79 0.91 2.21 -14.39
N ASN A 80 -0.23 1.95 -15.05
CA ASN A 80 -1.00 2.98 -15.73
C ASN A 80 -1.57 4.04 -14.77
N PHE A 81 -1.77 3.72 -13.48
CA PHE A 81 -2.20 4.68 -12.47
C PHE A 81 -1.07 5.53 -11.90
N ALA A 82 0.18 5.13 -12.11
CA ALA A 82 1.34 5.90 -11.67
C ALA A 82 1.46 7.27 -12.36
N LEU A 83 0.81 7.44 -13.52
CA LEU A 83 0.80 8.69 -14.28
C LEU A 83 -0.11 9.76 -13.65
N ASP A 84 -1.14 9.34 -12.91
CA ASP A 84 -2.08 10.23 -12.24
C ASP A 84 -2.53 9.65 -10.89
N ILE A 85 -1.62 9.64 -9.93
CA ILE A 85 -1.89 9.14 -8.57
C ILE A 85 -3.00 9.93 -7.86
N PRO A 86 -3.03 11.28 -7.91
CA PRO A 86 -4.15 12.02 -7.34
C PRO A 86 -5.49 11.66 -7.96
N GLY A 87 -5.55 11.47 -9.27
CA GLY A 87 -6.75 11.04 -9.97
C GLY A 87 -7.21 9.65 -9.53
N LEU A 88 -6.29 8.69 -9.36
CA LEU A 88 -6.62 7.39 -8.78
C LEU A 88 -7.19 7.55 -7.37
N LEU A 89 -6.50 8.28 -6.49
CA LEU A 89 -6.93 8.47 -5.10
C LEU A 89 -8.30 9.14 -5.01
N ASN A 90 -8.55 10.16 -5.81
CA ASN A 90 -9.87 10.81 -5.89
C ASN A 90 -10.96 9.82 -6.31
N ARG A 91 -10.68 8.95 -7.28
CA ARG A 91 -11.64 7.95 -7.74
C ARG A 91 -11.94 6.90 -6.67
N ILE A 92 -10.92 6.30 -6.05
CA ILE A 92 -11.13 5.26 -5.03
C ILE A 92 -11.79 5.83 -3.77
N CYS A 93 -11.56 7.09 -3.41
CA CYS A 93 -12.22 7.74 -2.28
C CYS A 93 -13.72 7.96 -2.47
N LEU A 94 -14.26 7.80 -3.67
CA LEU A 94 -15.71 7.86 -3.93
C LEU A 94 -16.43 6.57 -3.54
N TYR A 95 -15.72 5.47 -3.33
CA TYR A 95 -16.31 4.19 -2.96
C TYR A 95 -16.48 4.05 -1.45
N PRO A 96 -17.54 3.34 -1.01
CA PRO A 96 -17.73 3.03 0.40
C PRO A 96 -16.52 2.31 0.98
N SER A 97 -16.15 2.68 2.17
CA SER A 97 -15.07 2.04 2.91
C SER A 97 -15.42 1.84 4.38
N VAL A 98 -14.81 0.83 4.97
CA VAL A 98 -14.93 0.51 6.40
C VAL A 98 -13.69 0.99 7.12
N ILE A 99 -13.89 1.65 8.26
CA ILE A 99 -12.80 2.07 9.13
C ILE A 99 -12.35 0.86 9.94
N LEU A 100 -11.05 0.62 9.93
CA LEU A 100 -10.41 -0.38 10.76
C LEU A 100 -9.44 0.32 11.70
N GLU A 101 -9.70 0.21 12.99
CA GLU A 101 -8.78 0.69 14.01
C GLU A 101 -7.61 -0.28 14.13
N THR A 102 -6.42 0.20 13.87
CA THR A 102 -5.20 -0.65 13.90
C THR A 102 -4.47 -0.61 15.24
N GLY A 103 -5.04 0.05 16.26
CA GLY A 103 -4.38 0.27 17.58
C GLY A 103 -3.15 1.19 17.50
N ASP A 104 -3.00 1.92 16.43
CA ASP A 104 -1.91 2.80 16.03
C ASP A 104 -2.43 4.26 15.96
N ARG A 105 -1.54 5.21 15.73
CA ARG A 105 -1.93 6.60 15.45
C ARG A 105 -2.62 6.78 14.10
N ASN A 106 -2.62 5.75 13.28
CA ASN A 106 -3.23 5.74 11.96
C ASN A 106 -4.51 4.93 11.99
N ILE A 107 -5.46 5.31 11.14
CA ILE A 107 -6.63 4.50 10.79
C ILE A 107 -6.42 3.90 9.42
N GLN A 108 -6.98 2.76 9.16
CA GLN A 108 -7.03 2.16 7.83
C GLN A 108 -8.48 2.15 7.35
N LEU A 109 -8.68 2.58 6.12
CA LEU A 109 -9.96 2.51 5.43
C LEU A 109 -9.84 1.45 4.37
N ASN A 110 -10.66 0.43 4.46
CA ASN A 110 -10.73 -0.62 3.45
C ASN A 110 -12.03 -0.51 2.67
N GLY A 111 -11.92 -0.53 1.37
CA GLY A 111 -13.05 -0.45 0.46
C GLY A 111 -12.83 -1.29 -0.80
N GLN A 112 -13.83 -1.31 -1.64
CA GLN A 112 -13.80 -2.02 -2.91
C GLN A 112 -14.37 -1.13 -4.02
N VAL A 113 -13.61 -1.00 -5.11
CA VAL A 113 -14.08 -0.30 -6.30
C VAL A 113 -14.97 -1.21 -7.15
N SER A 114 -15.79 -0.60 -8.00
CA SER A 114 -16.66 -1.34 -8.93
C SER A 114 -15.85 -1.94 -10.09
N PRO A 115 -16.06 -3.22 -10.44
CA PRO A 115 -15.52 -3.78 -11.67
C PRO A 115 -15.99 -3.06 -12.95
N ALA A 116 -17.13 -2.38 -12.90
CA ALA A 116 -17.62 -1.59 -14.04
C ALA A 116 -16.72 -0.36 -14.31
N ASP A 117 -16.18 0.28 -13.27
CA ASP A 117 -15.32 1.44 -13.38
C ASP A 117 -13.84 1.06 -13.52
N PHE A 118 -13.48 -0.14 -13.05
CA PHE A 118 -12.13 -0.71 -13.09
C PHE A 118 -12.17 -2.16 -13.61
N PRO A 119 -12.38 -2.38 -14.90
CA PRO A 119 -12.63 -3.73 -15.46
C PRO A 119 -11.48 -4.72 -15.22
N ASN A 120 -10.25 -4.23 -15.11
CA ASN A 120 -9.06 -5.05 -14.87
C ASN A 120 -8.61 -5.07 -13.40
N GLY A 121 -9.38 -4.46 -12.49
CA GLY A 121 -8.94 -4.17 -11.13
C GLY A 121 -8.11 -2.89 -11.04
N ILE A 122 -7.60 -2.62 -9.83
CA ILE A 122 -6.76 -1.44 -9.57
C ILE A 122 -5.29 -1.79 -9.33
N GLY A 123 -4.98 -3.05 -9.15
CA GLY A 123 -3.64 -3.54 -8.86
C GLY A 123 -3.65 -5.02 -8.52
N THR A 124 -2.59 -5.49 -7.89
CA THR A 124 -2.39 -6.88 -7.48
C THR A 124 -2.51 -7.05 -5.96
N LYS A 125 -3.14 -8.15 -5.51
CA LYS A 125 -3.23 -8.52 -4.09
C LYS A 125 -2.10 -9.51 -3.76
N ALA A 126 -0.97 -8.99 -3.32
CA ALA A 126 0.21 -9.81 -3.03
C ALA A 126 0.28 -10.34 -1.59
N VAL A 127 -0.71 -10.06 -0.74
CA VAL A 127 -0.78 -10.55 0.65
C VAL A 127 -2.11 -11.24 0.87
N LEU A 128 -2.06 -12.52 1.29
CA LEU A 128 -3.25 -13.32 1.61
C LEU A 128 -3.14 -13.90 3.01
N HIS A 129 -4.28 -14.09 3.67
CA HIS A 129 -4.33 -14.91 4.87
C HIS A 129 -4.15 -16.39 4.49
N VAL A 130 -3.44 -17.17 5.30
CA VAL A 130 -3.16 -18.59 4.99
C VAL A 130 -4.42 -19.43 4.86
N ASP A 131 -5.53 -19.03 5.48
CA ASP A 131 -6.81 -19.72 5.36
C ASP A 131 -7.50 -19.51 4.00
N GLU A 132 -7.11 -18.48 3.24
CA GLU A 132 -7.59 -18.25 1.87
C GLU A 132 -6.96 -19.24 0.86
N LEU A 133 -5.92 -19.96 1.27
CA LEU A 133 -5.16 -20.88 0.42
C LEU A 133 -5.73 -22.30 0.44
N SER A 134 -5.64 -22.99 -0.70
CA SER A 134 -5.90 -24.42 -0.78
C SER A 134 -4.88 -25.24 0.03
N ALA A 135 -5.18 -26.50 0.30
CA ALA A 135 -4.26 -27.39 1.01
C ALA A 135 -2.92 -27.55 0.26
N SER A 136 -2.94 -27.65 -1.07
CA SER A 136 -1.73 -27.75 -1.89
C SER A 136 -0.89 -26.46 -1.84
N GLN A 137 -1.52 -25.31 -1.88
CA GLN A 137 -0.84 -24.02 -1.76
C GLN A 137 -0.21 -23.85 -0.38
N ARG A 138 -0.93 -24.21 0.69
CA ARG A 138 -0.36 -24.18 2.05
C ARG A 138 0.87 -25.08 2.20
N ALA A 139 0.87 -26.25 1.56
CA ALA A 139 2.03 -27.16 1.58
C ALA A 139 3.24 -26.62 0.78
N ALA A 140 3.02 -25.68 -0.14
CA ALA A 140 4.06 -25.04 -0.96
C ALA A 140 4.60 -23.74 -0.36
N ILE A 141 4.12 -23.32 0.82
CA ILE A 141 4.63 -22.14 1.52
C ILE A 141 6.08 -22.35 1.94
N PHE A 142 6.90 -21.35 1.71
CA PHE A 142 8.29 -21.34 2.15
C PHE A 142 8.65 -20.07 2.93
N LEU A 143 9.71 -20.16 3.73
CA LEU A 143 10.23 -19.02 4.48
C LEU A 143 11.31 -18.29 3.66
N ARG A 144 11.22 -16.98 3.61
CA ARG A 144 12.25 -16.11 3.04
C ARG A 144 12.58 -14.99 4.01
N LYS A 145 13.86 -14.74 4.22
CA LYS A 145 14.30 -13.61 5.05
C LYS A 145 14.15 -12.30 4.33
N ASN A 146 13.47 -11.36 4.99
CA ASN A 146 13.43 -9.98 4.59
C ASN A 146 13.71 -9.08 5.80
N ARG A 147 14.72 -8.22 5.72
CA ARG A 147 15.16 -7.34 6.83
C ARG A 147 15.37 -8.08 8.16
N GLY A 148 15.86 -9.33 8.10
CA GLY A 148 16.10 -10.14 9.28
C GLY A 148 14.85 -10.86 9.83
N LEU A 149 13.70 -10.70 9.20
CA LEU A 149 12.45 -11.37 9.54
C LEU A 149 12.23 -12.57 8.61
N ASP A 150 11.81 -13.69 9.16
CA ASP A 150 11.35 -14.82 8.38
C ASP A 150 9.86 -14.58 8.02
N LEU A 151 9.58 -14.41 6.74
CA LEU A 151 8.25 -14.14 6.22
C LEU A 151 7.78 -15.31 5.35
N LEU A 152 6.49 -15.62 5.42
CA LEU A 152 5.86 -16.65 4.61
C LEU A 152 5.71 -16.18 3.17
N HIS A 153 6.12 -17.00 2.21
CA HIS A 153 6.01 -16.75 0.78
C HIS A 153 5.38 -17.94 0.07
N LEU A 154 4.63 -17.65 -0.98
CA LEU A 154 4.09 -18.64 -1.90
C LEU A 154 4.39 -18.20 -3.33
N GLN A 155 5.05 -19.07 -4.09
CA GLN A 155 5.28 -18.84 -5.51
C GLN A 155 4.00 -19.11 -6.29
N VAL A 156 3.64 -18.21 -7.19
CA VAL A 156 2.47 -18.28 -8.07
C VAL A 156 2.87 -17.91 -9.50
N ASP A 157 2.15 -18.41 -10.47
CA ASP A 157 2.39 -18.04 -11.88
C ASP A 157 2.10 -16.56 -12.11
N LYS A 158 1.03 -16.06 -11.49
CA LYS A 158 0.63 -14.65 -11.55
C LYS A 158 -0.06 -14.23 -10.26
N VAL A 159 0.31 -13.08 -9.73
CA VAL A 159 -0.40 -12.47 -8.60
C VAL A 159 -1.77 -11.98 -9.08
N PRO A 160 -2.87 -12.37 -8.39
CA PRO A 160 -4.22 -12.03 -8.85
C PRO A 160 -4.49 -10.52 -8.80
N PRO A 161 -5.28 -9.99 -9.75
CA PRO A 161 -5.77 -8.62 -9.67
C PRO A 161 -6.72 -8.46 -8.49
N THR A 162 -6.85 -7.23 -8.02
CA THR A 162 -7.78 -6.88 -6.95
C THR A 162 -8.55 -5.61 -7.25
N TRP A 163 -9.76 -5.54 -6.71
CA TRP A 163 -10.63 -4.35 -6.66
C TRP A 163 -10.66 -3.73 -5.26
N GLU A 164 -10.05 -4.41 -4.28
CA GLU A 164 -9.90 -3.88 -2.93
C GLU A 164 -8.82 -2.81 -2.88
N PHE A 165 -9.04 -1.82 -2.01
CA PHE A 165 -8.04 -0.82 -1.67
C PHE A 165 -8.00 -0.59 -0.17
N THR A 166 -6.83 -0.19 0.29
CA THR A 166 -6.64 0.30 1.67
C THR A 166 -6.02 1.68 1.63
N LEU A 167 -6.64 2.63 2.32
CA LEU A 167 -6.09 3.96 2.59
C LEU A 167 -5.63 4.01 4.04
N VAL A 168 -4.45 4.54 4.27
CA VAL A 168 -3.90 4.75 5.62
C VAL A 168 -3.88 6.25 5.88
N LEU A 169 -4.61 6.67 6.91
CA LEU A 169 -4.76 8.05 7.29
C LEU A 169 -4.30 8.26 8.73
N ARG A 170 -3.84 9.46 9.02
CA ARG A 170 -3.54 9.90 10.38
C ARG A 170 -4.51 10.99 10.80
N PRO A 171 -5.32 10.78 11.86
CA PRO A 171 -6.15 11.83 12.43
C PRO A 171 -5.30 12.99 12.94
N THR A 172 -5.80 14.20 12.74
CA THR A 172 -5.23 15.46 13.25
C THR A 172 -6.36 16.33 13.78
N GLN A 173 -6.04 17.42 14.42
CA GLN A 173 -7.04 18.39 14.89
C GLN A 173 -7.82 19.07 13.76
N GLN A 174 -7.30 19.05 12.54
CA GLN A 174 -7.87 19.72 11.36
C GLN A 174 -8.40 18.74 10.32
N GLY A 175 -8.62 17.46 10.68
CA GLY A 175 -9.04 16.41 9.77
C GLY A 175 -8.02 15.27 9.71
N HIS A 176 -7.71 14.79 8.50
CA HIS A 176 -6.81 13.64 8.32
C HIS A 176 -5.62 14.00 7.42
N VAL A 177 -4.48 13.39 7.70
CA VAL A 177 -3.32 13.41 6.81
C VAL A 177 -3.21 12.05 6.13
N PHE A 178 -3.13 12.06 4.81
CA PHE A 178 -2.85 10.86 4.03
C PHE A 178 -1.44 10.35 4.31
N ILE A 179 -1.32 9.06 4.59
CA ILE A 179 -0.04 8.39 4.83
C ILE A 179 0.36 7.55 3.62
N THR A 180 -0.51 6.64 3.21
CA THR A 180 -0.29 5.78 2.03
C THR A 180 -1.60 5.16 1.57
N ALA A 181 -1.57 4.55 0.38
CA ALA A 181 -2.61 3.66 -0.12
C ALA A 181 -1.96 2.47 -0.80
N PHE A 182 -2.65 1.35 -0.81
CA PHE A 182 -2.23 0.16 -1.54
C PHE A 182 -3.45 -0.67 -1.94
N PRO A 183 -3.37 -1.45 -3.02
CA PRO A 183 -4.44 -2.37 -3.39
C PRO A 183 -4.46 -3.57 -2.44
N GLY A 184 -5.66 -4.11 -2.21
CA GLY A 184 -5.87 -5.25 -1.34
C GLY A 184 -6.24 -4.90 0.10
N SER A 185 -6.30 -5.95 0.92
CA SER A 185 -6.78 -5.91 2.30
C SER A 185 -5.81 -5.17 3.23
N PRO A 186 -6.30 -4.65 4.36
CA PRO A 186 -5.46 -4.02 5.37
C PRO A 186 -4.36 -4.95 5.87
N ALA A 187 -3.18 -4.38 6.07
CA ALA A 187 -2.04 -5.12 6.58
C ALA A 187 -1.35 -4.35 7.73
N LEU A 188 -0.85 -5.08 8.71
CA LEU A 188 -0.03 -4.50 9.76
C LEU A 188 1.40 -4.24 9.26
N PRO A 189 2.10 -3.25 9.82
CA PRO A 189 3.52 -3.04 9.50
C PRO A 189 4.34 -4.29 9.83
N LEU A 190 5.45 -4.46 9.12
CA LEU A 190 6.41 -5.50 9.52
C LEU A 190 6.89 -5.25 10.96
N PRO A 191 7.07 -6.31 11.77
CA PRO A 191 7.56 -6.17 13.14
C PRO A 191 8.98 -5.59 13.11
N GLN A 192 9.15 -4.41 13.71
CA GLN A 192 10.42 -3.67 13.72
C GLN A 192 10.78 -3.30 15.16
N HIS A 193 12.07 -3.26 15.48
CA HIS A 193 12.56 -2.91 16.82
C HIS A 193 12.10 -1.54 17.34
N ARG A 194 11.79 -0.61 16.44
CA ARG A 194 11.24 0.72 16.80
C ARG A 194 9.81 0.69 17.31
N LEU A 195 9.09 -0.41 17.11
CA LEU A 195 7.76 -0.60 17.67
C LEU A 195 7.87 -1.06 19.11
N GLY A 196 6.96 -0.61 19.98
CA GLY A 196 6.89 -1.14 21.35
C GLY A 196 6.61 -2.64 21.35
N ARG A 197 7.07 -3.35 22.38
CA ARG A 197 7.03 -4.83 22.47
C ARG A 197 5.65 -5.43 22.13
N LYS A 198 4.58 -4.91 22.74
CA LYS A 198 3.22 -5.37 22.46
C LYS A 198 2.87 -5.27 20.98
N ARG A 199 3.21 -4.12 20.36
CA ARG A 199 2.94 -3.89 18.94
C ARG A 199 3.77 -4.79 18.03
N GLN A 200 5.01 -5.09 18.40
CA GLN A 200 5.82 -6.08 17.66
C GLN A 200 5.19 -7.46 17.69
N GLU A 201 4.69 -7.89 18.85
CA GLU A 201 4.01 -9.19 19.02
C GLU A 201 2.73 -9.25 18.17
N GLU A 202 1.92 -8.19 18.15
CA GLU A 202 0.73 -8.08 17.29
C GLU A 202 1.09 -8.16 15.79
N CYS A 203 2.08 -7.39 15.36
CA CYS A 203 2.56 -7.42 13.98
C CYS A 203 3.11 -8.80 13.61
N LYS A 204 3.86 -9.43 14.51
CA LYS A 204 4.37 -10.78 14.29
C LYS A 204 3.24 -11.79 14.15
N ALA A 205 2.27 -11.79 15.07
CA ALA A 205 1.10 -12.66 15.01
C ALA A 205 0.27 -12.50 13.73
N PHE A 206 0.22 -11.27 13.19
CA PHE A 206 -0.38 -11.01 11.88
C PHE A 206 0.43 -11.69 10.77
N TRP A 207 1.74 -11.44 10.69
CA TRP A 207 2.58 -11.95 9.62
C TRP A 207 2.84 -13.47 9.71
N ASP A 208 2.70 -14.07 10.86
CA ASP A 208 2.72 -15.55 11.03
C ASP A 208 1.51 -16.23 10.35
N LYS A 209 0.47 -15.45 10.00
CA LYS A 209 -0.76 -15.92 9.33
C LYS A 209 -0.97 -15.37 7.92
N HIS A 210 -0.05 -14.55 7.43
CA HIS A 210 -0.16 -13.96 6.11
C HIS A 210 1.03 -14.32 5.25
N VAL A 211 0.76 -14.63 4.00
CA VAL A 211 1.74 -15.05 3.01
C VAL A 211 1.87 -14.00 1.92
N PHE A 212 3.10 -13.74 1.52
CA PHE A 212 3.38 -12.94 0.33
C PHE A 212 3.34 -13.83 -0.91
N LEU A 213 2.52 -13.44 -1.88
CA LEU A 213 2.55 -14.03 -3.22
C LEU A 213 3.71 -13.42 -4.01
N VAL A 214 4.50 -14.27 -4.65
CA VAL A 214 5.61 -13.87 -5.51
C VAL A 214 5.48 -14.57 -6.85
N GLU A 215 5.59 -13.84 -7.94
CA GLU A 215 5.54 -14.44 -9.28
C GLU A 215 6.79 -15.28 -9.53
N ALA A 216 6.59 -16.39 -10.25
CA ALA A 216 7.69 -17.18 -10.77
C ALA A 216 8.46 -16.30 -11.77
N GLY A 217 9.74 -16.04 -11.50
CA GLY A 217 10.62 -15.28 -12.37
C GLY A 217 11.08 -16.10 -13.58
#